data_c40ce5151befb18dedf96b86d42d53b7
#
_entry.id   c40ce5151befb18dedf96b86d42d53b7
#
_cell.length_a   1.000
_cell.length_b   1.000
_cell.length_c   1.000
_cell.angle_alpha   90.00
_cell.angle_beta   90.00
_cell.angle_gamma   90.00
#
_symmetry.space_group_name_H-M   'P 1'
#
loop_
_entity.id
_entity.type
_entity.pdbx_description
1 polymer ?
#
loop_
_entity_poly.entity_id
_entity_poly.type
_entity_poly.pdbx_seq_one_letter_code
_entity_poly.pdbx_strand_id
1 'polypeptide(L)'
;MTTRIVELRRGILKKNDELAAELRARFNAAGVLVLNLVSSPGTGKTSFLERTLRQLHERGTRVAALVGDLETDNDARRLAASGAPVRQINTHGICHLDAEMIGRRLDGWNPAGGGPLDLSQLDYLFIENVGNLVCPSSYDLGERIRVALLSVTEGEDKPLKYPTLFNSADAAVITKIDLAEACGFEREMALRNVHEIRPGIRIFETSAKTGAGMAEWLAYLEETRKTG
;
A
#
# COMPACT_ATOMS: atom_id res chain seq x y z
N MET A 1 32.48 2.77 -14.74
CA MET A 1 31.74 2.77 -13.46
C MET A 1 30.22 2.57 -13.63
N THR A 2 29.58 3.18 -14.62
CA THR A 2 28.12 3.13 -14.85
C THR A 2 27.57 1.72 -15.10
N THR A 3 28.24 0.90 -15.90
CA THR A 3 27.80 -0.47 -16.26
C THR A 3 27.69 -1.38 -15.02
N ARG A 4 28.69 -1.35 -14.15
CA ARG A 4 28.71 -2.19 -12.93
C ARG A 4 27.58 -1.85 -11.94
N ILE A 5 27.23 -0.57 -11.81
CA ILE A 5 26.13 -0.12 -10.96
C ILE A 5 24.78 -0.59 -11.52
N VAL A 6 24.60 -0.51 -12.84
CA VAL A 6 23.40 -0.99 -13.53
C VAL A 6 23.24 -2.50 -13.38
N GLU A 7 24.32 -3.26 -13.51
CA GLU A 7 24.32 -4.72 -13.33
C GLU A 7 23.98 -5.12 -11.88
N LEU A 8 24.56 -4.44 -10.89
CA LEU A 8 24.24 -4.66 -9.47
C LEU A 8 22.77 -4.38 -9.19
N ARG A 9 22.24 -3.26 -9.67
CA ARG A 9 20.82 -2.91 -9.51
C ARG A 9 19.90 -3.96 -10.14
N ARG A 10 20.23 -4.42 -11.35
CA ARG A 10 19.48 -5.49 -12.01
C ARG A 10 19.51 -6.79 -11.21
N GLY A 11 20.66 -7.16 -10.64
CA GLY A 11 20.80 -8.34 -9.78
C GLY A 11 19.94 -8.26 -8.51
N ILE A 12 19.92 -7.08 -7.86
CA ILE A 12 19.10 -6.86 -6.66
C ILE A 12 17.61 -6.97 -6.99
N LEU A 13 17.14 -6.32 -8.06
CA LEU A 13 15.74 -6.38 -8.45
C LEU A 13 15.34 -7.81 -8.85
N LYS A 14 16.20 -8.52 -9.60
CA LYS A 14 15.92 -9.92 -9.97
C LYS A 14 15.76 -10.82 -8.74
N LYS A 15 16.64 -10.69 -7.74
CA LYS A 15 16.51 -11.44 -6.47
C LYS A 15 15.20 -11.08 -5.76
N ASN A 16 14.83 -9.80 -5.72
CA ASN A 16 13.56 -9.37 -5.14
C ASN A 16 12.36 -9.98 -5.87
N ASP A 17 12.38 -9.99 -7.20
CA ASP A 17 11.28 -10.53 -8.02
C ASP A 17 11.10 -12.04 -7.82
N GLU A 18 12.18 -12.78 -7.63
CA GLU A 18 12.16 -14.21 -7.28
C GLU A 18 11.47 -14.42 -5.92
N LEU A 19 11.86 -13.67 -4.89
CA LEU A 19 11.25 -13.73 -3.56
C LEU A 19 9.78 -13.24 -3.57
N ALA A 20 9.47 -12.21 -4.35
CA ALA A 20 8.11 -11.72 -4.52
C ALA A 20 7.21 -12.77 -5.18
N ALA A 21 7.73 -13.53 -6.14
CA ALA A 21 7.00 -14.65 -6.76
C ALA A 21 6.68 -15.76 -5.75
N GLU A 22 7.64 -16.09 -4.86
CA GLU A 22 7.43 -17.06 -3.77
C GLU A 22 6.36 -16.57 -2.78
N LEU A 23 6.42 -15.30 -2.38
CA LEU A 23 5.41 -14.68 -1.51
C LEU A 23 4.02 -14.70 -2.15
N ARG A 24 3.93 -14.34 -3.45
CA ARG A 24 2.66 -14.36 -4.19
C ARG A 24 2.06 -15.77 -4.23
N ALA A 25 2.89 -16.80 -4.46
CA ALA A 25 2.44 -18.18 -4.41
C ALA A 25 1.92 -18.56 -3.02
N ARG A 26 2.61 -18.13 -1.95
CA ARG A 26 2.19 -18.33 -0.56
C ARG A 26 0.86 -17.62 -0.24
N PHE A 27 0.69 -16.38 -0.70
CA PHE A 27 -0.54 -15.62 -0.52
C PHE A 27 -1.73 -16.24 -1.26
N ASN A 28 -1.51 -16.64 -2.51
CA ASN A 28 -2.54 -17.31 -3.32
C ASN A 28 -2.96 -18.65 -2.71
N ALA A 29 -2.01 -19.46 -2.24
CA ALA A 29 -2.30 -20.73 -1.57
C ALA A 29 -3.11 -20.56 -0.28
N ALA A 30 -2.91 -19.44 0.42
CA ALA A 30 -3.66 -19.09 1.64
C ALA A 30 -5.02 -18.44 1.34
N GLY A 31 -5.30 -18.01 0.10
CA GLY A 31 -6.53 -17.30 -0.27
C GLY A 31 -6.65 -15.89 0.32
N VAL A 32 -5.51 -15.27 0.70
CA VAL A 32 -5.48 -13.93 1.25
C VAL A 32 -5.24 -12.89 0.15
N LEU A 33 -6.07 -11.84 0.10
CA LEU A 33 -5.86 -10.71 -0.80
C LEU A 33 -4.83 -9.75 -0.19
N VAL A 34 -3.70 -9.56 -0.87
CA VAL A 34 -2.62 -8.69 -0.42
C VAL A 34 -2.61 -7.38 -1.20
N LEU A 35 -2.58 -6.25 -0.48
CA LEU A 35 -2.55 -4.91 -1.03
C LEU A 35 -1.29 -4.17 -0.57
N ASN A 36 -0.61 -3.48 -1.49
CA ASN A 36 0.53 -2.62 -1.21
C ASN A 36 0.14 -1.15 -1.45
N LEU A 37 0.18 -0.33 -0.41
CA LEU A 37 -0.15 1.09 -0.44
C LEU A 37 1.14 1.91 -0.59
N VAL A 38 1.24 2.67 -1.67
CA VAL A 38 2.42 3.49 -1.99
C VAL A 38 2.01 4.95 -2.18
N SER A 39 2.77 5.86 -1.57
CA SER A 39 2.52 7.30 -1.68
C SER A 39 3.74 8.12 -1.25
N SER A 40 3.68 9.44 -1.44
CA SER A 40 4.59 10.37 -0.78
C SER A 40 4.35 10.45 0.73
N PRO A 41 5.32 10.94 1.51
CA PRO A 41 5.13 11.28 2.91
C PRO A 41 4.00 12.32 3.04
N GLY A 42 3.19 12.22 4.09
CA GLY A 42 2.12 13.19 4.36
C GLY A 42 0.86 13.05 3.51
N THR A 43 0.79 12.14 2.54
CA THR A 43 -0.42 11.87 1.71
C THR A 43 -1.63 11.45 2.54
N GLY A 44 -1.43 10.94 3.76
CA GLY A 44 -2.52 10.42 4.61
C GLY A 44 -2.74 8.90 4.47
N LYS A 45 -1.74 8.19 3.97
CA LYS A 45 -1.74 6.72 3.79
C LYS A 45 -2.14 5.99 5.07
N THR A 46 -1.46 6.27 6.19
CA THR A 46 -1.75 5.68 7.51
C THR A 46 -3.18 5.96 7.97
N SER A 47 -3.69 7.20 7.79
CA SER A 47 -5.08 7.54 8.16
C SER A 47 -6.12 6.81 7.31
N PHE A 48 -5.86 6.70 6.02
CA PHE A 48 -6.69 5.96 5.08
C PHE A 48 -6.72 4.46 5.43
N LEU A 49 -5.55 3.89 5.70
CA LEU A 49 -5.43 2.48 6.08
C LEU A 49 -6.08 2.21 7.45
N GLU A 50 -5.87 3.07 8.44
CA GLU A 50 -6.52 2.96 9.76
C GLU A 50 -8.05 2.90 9.62
N ARG A 51 -8.63 3.81 8.83
CA ARG A 51 -10.07 3.84 8.57
C ARG A 51 -10.55 2.58 7.85
N THR A 52 -9.79 2.12 6.87
CA THR A 52 -10.07 0.89 6.12
C THR A 52 -10.07 -0.33 7.05
N LEU A 53 -9.00 -0.51 7.84
CA LEU A 53 -8.86 -1.63 8.77
C LEU A 53 -9.98 -1.64 9.79
N ARG A 54 -10.31 -0.49 10.38
CA ARG A 54 -11.38 -0.35 11.37
C ARG A 54 -12.73 -0.80 10.79
N GLN A 55 -13.11 -0.27 9.63
CA GLN A 55 -14.39 -0.60 9.00
C GLN A 55 -14.48 -2.07 8.56
N LEU A 56 -13.38 -2.67 8.10
CA LEU A 56 -13.33 -4.10 7.79
C LEU A 56 -13.43 -4.94 9.06
N HIS A 57 -12.69 -4.57 10.11
CA HIS A 57 -12.71 -5.28 11.40
C HIS A 57 -14.10 -5.22 12.06
N GLU A 58 -14.77 -4.07 12.05
CA GLU A 58 -16.15 -3.89 12.54
C GLU A 58 -17.17 -4.77 11.79
N ARG A 59 -16.90 -5.12 10.54
CA ARG A 59 -17.71 -6.05 9.73
C ARG A 59 -17.36 -7.52 9.96
N GLY A 60 -16.45 -7.83 10.88
CA GLY A 60 -15.98 -9.18 11.15
C GLY A 60 -15.02 -9.74 10.09
N THR A 61 -14.50 -8.90 9.19
CA THR A 61 -13.52 -9.29 8.18
C THR A 61 -12.15 -9.48 8.85
N ARG A 62 -11.47 -10.56 8.52
CA ARG A 62 -10.17 -10.92 9.11
C ARG A 62 -9.07 -10.19 8.35
N VAL A 63 -8.52 -9.18 8.98
CA VAL A 63 -7.53 -8.28 8.37
C VAL A 63 -6.27 -8.17 9.22
N ALA A 64 -5.13 -7.97 8.58
CA ALA A 64 -3.87 -7.62 9.25
C ALA A 64 -3.11 -6.57 8.42
N ALA A 65 -2.14 -5.89 9.04
CA ALA A 65 -1.29 -4.94 8.34
C ALA A 65 0.19 -5.07 8.70
N LEU A 66 1.04 -4.88 7.68
CA LEU A 66 2.47 -4.63 7.78
C LEU A 66 2.72 -3.16 7.50
N VAL A 67 3.58 -2.52 8.28
CA VAL A 67 3.91 -1.10 8.13
C VAL A 67 5.40 -0.93 8.00
N GLY A 68 5.83 -0.41 6.85
CA GLY A 68 7.21 -0.01 6.62
C GLY A 68 7.45 1.40 7.14
N ASP A 69 8.31 1.55 8.13
CA ASP A 69 8.73 2.87 8.62
C ASP A 69 10.25 2.91 8.79
N LEU A 70 10.79 4.13 8.68
CA LEU A 70 12.24 4.36 8.76
C LEU A 70 12.77 4.14 10.17
N GLU A 71 12.08 4.65 11.22
CA GLU A 71 12.62 4.65 12.59
C GLU A 71 11.59 4.58 13.72
N THR A 72 10.31 4.96 13.48
CA THR A 72 9.32 5.12 14.58
C THR A 72 8.22 4.07 14.51
N ASP A 73 7.64 3.74 15.66
CA ASP A 73 6.49 2.83 15.75
C ASP A 73 5.13 3.55 15.80
N ASN A 74 5.11 4.86 15.53
CA ASN A 74 3.92 5.69 15.64
C ASN A 74 2.81 5.24 14.68
N ASP A 75 3.15 4.94 13.43
CA ASP A 75 2.16 4.49 12.44
C ASP A 75 1.62 3.11 12.79
N ALA A 76 2.48 2.18 13.23
CA ALA A 76 2.03 0.86 13.68
C ALA A 76 1.09 0.95 14.91
N ARG A 77 1.40 1.79 15.88
CA ARG A 77 0.52 2.03 17.06
C ARG A 77 -0.81 2.63 16.65
N ARG A 78 -0.78 3.58 15.71
CA ARG A 78 -1.97 4.23 15.19
C ARG A 78 -2.87 3.25 14.46
N LEU A 79 -2.31 2.39 13.61
CA LEU A 79 -3.07 1.36 12.92
C LEU A 79 -3.60 0.29 13.88
N ALA A 80 -2.87 -0.05 14.93
CA ALA A 80 -3.32 -1.01 15.94
C ALA A 80 -4.60 -0.54 16.68
N ALA A 81 -4.84 0.78 16.74
CA ALA A 81 -6.08 1.34 17.28
C ALA A 81 -7.33 0.98 16.45
N SER A 82 -7.16 0.46 15.24
CA SER A 82 -8.26 -0.10 14.42
C SER A 82 -8.83 -1.43 14.97
N GLY A 83 -8.12 -2.08 15.90
CA GLY A 83 -8.44 -3.43 16.37
C GLY A 83 -7.81 -4.57 15.54
N ALA A 84 -7.26 -4.27 14.37
CA ALA A 84 -6.59 -5.24 13.53
C ALA A 84 -5.17 -5.57 14.04
N PRO A 85 -4.66 -6.80 13.85
CA PRO A 85 -3.25 -7.14 14.08
C PRO A 85 -2.33 -6.33 13.15
N VAL A 86 -1.38 -5.60 13.73
CA VAL A 86 -0.41 -4.77 12.99
C VAL A 86 1.01 -5.10 13.41
N ARG A 87 1.92 -5.13 12.44
CA ARG A 87 3.36 -5.28 12.68
C ARG A 87 4.16 -4.28 11.87
N GLN A 88 5.15 -3.71 12.54
CA GLN A 88 6.10 -2.82 11.89
C GLN A 88 7.28 -3.59 11.31
N ILE A 89 7.75 -3.10 10.17
CA ILE A 89 9.05 -3.44 9.58
C ILE A 89 9.90 -2.18 9.68
N ASN A 90 10.93 -2.22 10.53
CA ASN A 90 11.93 -1.16 10.55
C ASN A 90 12.87 -1.35 9.36
N THR A 91 12.92 -0.36 8.49
CA THR A 91 13.74 -0.42 7.28
C THR A 91 15.18 0.07 7.49
N HIS A 92 15.52 0.52 8.72
CA HIS A 92 16.87 1.03 9.05
C HIS A 92 17.40 2.07 8.06
N GLY A 93 16.54 3.01 7.68
CA GLY A 93 16.87 4.10 6.75
C GLY A 93 16.73 3.75 5.26
N ILE A 94 16.30 2.53 4.91
CA ILE A 94 15.96 2.17 3.53
C ILE A 94 14.59 2.76 3.19
N CYS A 95 14.49 3.46 2.05
CA CYS A 95 13.32 4.22 1.65
C CYS A 95 12.19 3.41 0.98
N HIS A 96 12.20 2.08 1.12
CA HIS A 96 11.20 1.14 0.58
C HIS A 96 11.20 -0.17 1.37
N LEU A 97 10.14 -0.94 1.20
CA LEU A 97 10.10 -2.35 1.57
C LEU A 97 10.53 -3.21 0.38
N ASP A 98 11.11 -4.37 0.68
CA ASP A 98 11.40 -5.44 -0.29
C ASP A 98 10.74 -6.76 0.12
N ALA A 99 10.73 -7.73 -0.79
CA ALA A 99 10.10 -9.03 -0.56
C ALA A 99 10.76 -9.83 0.58
N GLU A 100 12.07 -9.68 0.79
CA GLU A 100 12.78 -10.34 1.88
C GLU A 100 12.34 -9.82 3.25
N MET A 101 12.15 -8.50 3.38
CA MET A 101 11.64 -7.87 4.61
C MET A 101 10.22 -8.35 4.93
N ILE A 102 9.36 -8.45 3.92
CA ILE A 102 8.00 -8.98 4.08
C ILE A 102 8.03 -10.43 4.55
N GLY A 103 8.77 -11.30 3.86
CA GLY A 103 8.88 -12.72 4.20
C GLY A 103 9.36 -12.92 5.63
N ARG A 104 10.46 -12.30 6.01
CA ARG A 104 11.01 -12.37 7.37
C ARG A 104 10.01 -11.92 8.45
N ARG A 105 9.23 -10.84 8.15
CA ARG A 105 8.24 -10.34 9.11
C ARG A 105 7.05 -11.26 9.25
N LEU A 106 6.60 -11.90 8.17
CA LEU A 106 5.52 -12.89 8.22
C LEU A 106 5.93 -14.14 9.00
N ASP A 107 7.16 -14.60 8.84
CA ASP A 107 7.69 -15.79 9.54
C ASP A 107 7.91 -15.52 11.05
N GLY A 108 8.26 -14.29 11.42
CA GLY A 108 8.44 -13.84 12.80
C GLY A 108 7.24 -13.07 13.37
N TRP A 109 6.02 -13.33 12.91
CA TRP A 109 4.84 -12.52 13.24
C TRP A 109 4.37 -12.62 14.68
N ASN A 110 4.44 -13.78 15.32
CA ASN A 110 3.67 -14.05 16.52
C ASN A 110 3.82 -12.98 17.61
N PRO A 111 2.72 -12.33 18.03
CA PRO A 111 2.73 -11.32 19.08
C PRO A 111 3.04 -11.85 20.47
N ALA A 112 2.84 -13.16 20.70
CA ALA A 112 2.96 -13.79 22.01
C ALA A 112 4.25 -14.63 22.19
N GLY A 113 5.19 -14.62 21.22
CA GLY A 113 6.44 -15.32 21.43
C GLY A 113 7.02 -16.08 20.25
N GLY A 114 6.88 -15.59 19.05
CA GLY A 114 7.55 -16.15 17.86
C GLY A 114 6.74 -17.21 17.13
N GLY A 115 6.68 -17.10 15.85
CA GLY A 115 5.99 -17.99 14.92
C GLY A 115 5.39 -17.24 13.75
N PRO A 116 5.08 -17.92 12.65
CA PRO A 116 4.57 -17.32 11.44
C PRO A 116 3.14 -16.80 11.62
N LEU A 117 2.78 -15.80 10.81
CA LEU A 117 1.39 -15.43 10.63
C LEU A 117 0.66 -16.53 9.86
N ASP A 118 -0.43 -17.01 10.44
CA ASP A 118 -1.33 -17.91 9.70
C ASP A 118 -2.16 -17.12 8.68
N LEU A 119 -1.64 -17.05 7.46
CA LEU A 119 -2.26 -16.32 6.36
C LEU A 119 -3.64 -16.87 5.98
N SER A 120 -3.91 -18.18 6.23
CA SER A 120 -5.21 -18.79 5.93
C SER A 120 -6.34 -18.27 6.82
N GLN A 121 -5.99 -17.63 7.92
CA GLN A 121 -6.93 -16.97 8.81
C GLN A 121 -7.24 -15.53 8.41
N LEU A 122 -6.67 -15.04 7.30
CA LEU A 122 -6.88 -13.67 6.83
C LEU A 122 -7.72 -13.64 5.54
N ASP A 123 -8.54 -12.61 5.45
CA ASP A 123 -9.21 -12.21 4.22
C ASP A 123 -8.37 -11.20 3.45
N TYR A 124 -7.70 -10.29 4.19
CA TYR A 124 -6.83 -9.26 3.63
C TYR A 124 -5.55 -9.09 4.45
N LEU A 125 -4.45 -8.86 3.75
CA LEU A 125 -3.20 -8.36 4.31
C LEU A 125 -2.85 -7.04 3.63
N PHE A 126 -2.76 -5.97 4.40
CA PHE A 126 -2.33 -4.67 3.91
C PHE A 126 -0.85 -4.47 4.18
N ILE A 127 -0.14 -3.93 3.20
CA ILE A 127 1.25 -3.51 3.33
C ILE A 127 1.26 -1.98 3.13
N GLU A 128 1.56 -1.24 4.17
CA GLU A 128 1.85 0.18 4.08
C GLU A 128 3.34 0.36 3.79
N ASN A 129 3.68 0.80 2.59
CA ASN A 129 5.06 1.05 2.20
C ASN A 129 5.58 2.36 2.81
N VAL A 130 6.90 2.52 2.86
CA VAL A 130 7.55 3.76 3.25
C VAL A 130 7.06 4.91 2.36
N GLY A 131 6.89 6.10 2.94
CA GLY A 131 6.49 7.30 2.20
C GLY A 131 7.54 7.72 1.18
N ASN A 132 7.42 7.21 -0.06
CA ASN A 132 8.31 7.50 -1.18
C ASN A 132 7.61 7.13 -2.49
N LEU A 133 7.77 7.96 -3.54
CA LEU A 133 7.13 7.72 -4.85
C LEU A 133 8.05 7.03 -5.86
N VAL A 134 9.36 6.94 -5.59
CA VAL A 134 10.36 6.44 -6.54
C VAL A 134 10.78 5.01 -6.21
N CYS A 135 11.38 4.79 -5.05
CA CYS A 135 11.93 3.48 -4.70
C CYS A 135 10.86 2.38 -4.63
N PRO A 136 9.73 2.57 -3.91
CA PRO A 136 8.72 1.52 -3.78
C PRO A 136 8.07 1.08 -5.10
N SER A 137 8.04 1.97 -6.11
CA SER A 137 7.45 1.64 -7.42
C SER A 137 8.24 0.57 -8.20
N SER A 138 9.50 0.35 -7.82
CA SER A 138 10.40 -0.61 -8.49
C SER A 138 10.46 -1.99 -7.81
N TYR A 139 9.87 -2.14 -6.62
CA TYR A 139 9.91 -3.38 -5.86
C TYR A 139 8.55 -4.05 -5.82
N ASP A 140 8.51 -5.29 -6.27
CA ASP A 140 7.38 -6.20 -6.11
C ASP A 140 7.45 -6.84 -4.72
N LEU A 141 6.37 -6.84 -3.97
CA LEU A 141 6.27 -7.44 -2.64
C LEU A 141 5.42 -8.73 -2.63
N GLY A 142 5.07 -9.23 -3.81
CA GLY A 142 4.14 -10.34 -3.97
C GLY A 142 2.67 -9.93 -3.85
N GLU A 143 2.38 -8.63 -3.74
CA GLU A 143 1.03 -8.11 -3.67
C GLU A 143 0.21 -8.45 -4.92
N ARG A 144 -1.09 -8.62 -4.74
CA ARG A 144 -2.03 -8.74 -5.85
C ARG A 144 -2.49 -7.37 -6.36
N ILE A 145 -2.58 -6.39 -5.48
CA ILE A 145 -3.05 -5.05 -5.80
C ILE A 145 -2.07 -4.03 -5.27
N ARG A 146 -1.58 -3.19 -6.16
CA ARG A 146 -0.83 -1.98 -5.83
C ARG A 146 -1.75 -0.77 -5.88
N VAL A 147 -1.78 -0.01 -4.79
CA VAL A 147 -2.60 1.20 -4.65
C VAL A 147 -1.69 2.42 -4.57
N ALA A 148 -1.80 3.30 -5.56
CA ALA A 148 -1.12 4.59 -5.53
C ALA A 148 -2.00 5.64 -4.84
N LEU A 149 -1.48 6.34 -3.83
CA LEU A 149 -2.23 7.39 -3.16
C LEU A 149 -1.68 8.76 -3.55
N LEU A 150 -2.61 9.70 -3.76
CA LEU A 150 -2.39 11.13 -4.03
C LEU A 150 -3.24 11.93 -3.05
N SER A 151 -2.70 12.97 -2.42
CA SER A 151 -3.48 13.89 -1.59
C SER A 151 -3.85 15.15 -2.36
N VAL A 152 -5.04 15.69 -2.13
CA VAL A 152 -5.44 17.00 -2.67
C VAL A 152 -4.48 18.14 -2.28
N THR A 153 -3.67 17.93 -1.23
CA THR A 153 -2.67 18.92 -0.76
C THR A 153 -1.33 18.83 -1.50
N GLU A 154 -1.19 17.92 -2.47
CA GLU A 154 0.10 17.67 -3.15
C GLU A 154 0.15 18.17 -4.60
N GLY A 155 -0.98 18.60 -5.13
CA GLY A 155 -1.15 19.09 -6.52
C GLY A 155 -1.50 17.98 -7.52
N GLU A 156 -2.14 18.39 -8.59
CA GLU A 156 -2.74 17.53 -9.62
C GLU A 156 -1.71 16.91 -10.55
N ASP A 157 -0.51 17.46 -10.59
CA ASP A 157 0.59 17.07 -11.50
C ASP A 157 1.48 15.92 -10.98
N LYS A 158 1.23 15.45 -9.76
CA LYS A 158 1.98 14.32 -9.18
C LYS A 158 1.99 13.07 -10.08
N PRO A 159 0.88 12.65 -10.71
CA PRO A 159 0.91 11.50 -11.62
C PRO A 159 1.89 11.70 -12.78
N LEU A 160 1.95 12.90 -13.35
CA LEU A 160 2.85 13.24 -14.47
C LEU A 160 4.31 13.28 -14.02
N LYS A 161 4.58 13.72 -12.79
CA LYS A 161 5.93 13.77 -12.21
C LYS A 161 6.48 12.39 -11.79
N TYR A 162 5.58 11.47 -11.41
CA TYR A 162 5.92 10.13 -10.94
C TYR A 162 5.18 9.04 -11.71
N PRO A 163 5.32 9.01 -13.05
CA PRO A 163 4.51 8.14 -13.91
C PRO A 163 4.73 6.66 -13.62
N THR A 164 5.93 6.25 -13.22
CA THR A 164 6.24 4.85 -12.92
C THR A 164 5.34 4.29 -11.83
N LEU A 165 5.08 5.06 -10.77
CA LEU A 165 4.19 4.63 -9.69
C LEU A 165 2.77 4.42 -10.19
N PHE A 166 2.19 5.46 -10.82
CA PHE A 166 0.79 5.39 -11.24
C PHE A 166 0.57 4.37 -12.36
N ASN A 167 1.54 4.21 -13.26
CA ASN A 167 1.45 3.19 -14.32
C ASN A 167 1.52 1.75 -13.77
N SER A 168 2.23 1.54 -12.64
CA SER A 168 2.32 0.22 -11.99
C SER A 168 1.16 -0.08 -11.05
N ALA A 169 0.29 0.90 -10.77
CA ALA A 169 -0.81 0.74 -9.84
C ALA A 169 -2.04 0.10 -10.48
N ASP A 170 -2.76 -0.69 -9.69
CA ASP A 170 -4.04 -1.33 -10.07
C ASP A 170 -5.23 -0.44 -9.69
N ALA A 171 -5.04 0.42 -8.67
CA ALA A 171 -6.00 1.42 -8.24
C ALA A 171 -5.30 2.69 -7.78
N ALA A 172 -5.97 3.82 -7.89
CA ALA A 172 -5.53 5.10 -7.34
C ALA A 172 -6.51 5.61 -6.29
N VAL A 173 -5.99 6.24 -5.23
CA VAL A 173 -6.81 6.86 -4.18
C VAL A 173 -6.42 8.31 -4.03
N ILE A 174 -7.37 9.22 -4.25
CA ILE A 174 -7.22 10.64 -3.92
C ILE A 174 -7.71 10.84 -2.49
N THR A 175 -6.80 11.24 -1.60
CA THR A 175 -7.06 11.37 -0.17
C THR A 175 -7.37 12.81 0.22
N LYS A 176 -7.94 12.99 1.43
CA LYS A 176 -8.24 14.29 2.05
C LYS A 176 -9.16 15.17 1.22
N ILE A 177 -10.13 14.59 0.50
CA ILE A 177 -11.06 15.37 -0.36
C ILE A 177 -11.86 16.42 0.41
N ASP A 178 -11.97 16.30 1.74
CA ASP A 178 -12.52 17.31 2.63
C ASP A 178 -11.71 18.63 2.67
N LEU A 179 -10.50 18.63 2.13
CA LEU A 179 -9.64 19.80 2.01
C LEU A 179 -9.54 20.34 0.58
N ALA A 180 -10.21 19.71 -0.40
CA ALA A 180 -10.06 20.03 -1.81
C ALA A 180 -10.33 21.52 -2.13
N GLU A 181 -11.44 22.06 -1.61
CA GLU A 181 -11.80 23.48 -1.80
C GLU A 181 -10.76 24.40 -1.15
N ALA A 182 -10.36 24.12 0.09
CA ALA A 182 -9.39 24.92 0.82
C ALA A 182 -7.99 24.93 0.17
N CYS A 183 -7.65 23.87 -0.56
CA CYS A 183 -6.39 23.76 -1.29
C CYS A 183 -6.47 24.26 -2.74
N GLY A 184 -7.64 24.65 -3.22
CA GLY A 184 -7.86 24.99 -4.63
C GLY A 184 -7.59 23.82 -5.57
N PHE A 185 -7.88 22.58 -5.12
CA PHE A 185 -7.58 21.37 -5.88
C PHE A 185 -8.49 21.24 -7.12
N GLU A 186 -7.87 21.13 -8.27
CA GLU A 186 -8.57 20.97 -9.56
C GLU A 186 -8.83 19.49 -9.86
N ARG A 187 -9.94 18.98 -9.33
CA ARG A 187 -10.33 17.57 -9.41
C ARG A 187 -10.24 17.00 -10.82
N GLU A 188 -10.84 17.68 -11.80
CA GLU A 188 -10.88 17.19 -13.20
C GLU A 188 -9.48 17.10 -13.81
N MET A 189 -8.56 18.00 -13.43
CA MET A 189 -7.17 17.94 -13.87
C MET A 189 -6.47 16.72 -13.27
N ALA A 190 -6.64 16.47 -11.97
CA ALA A 190 -6.05 15.31 -11.31
C ALA A 190 -6.51 13.99 -11.94
N LEU A 191 -7.83 13.83 -12.18
CA LEU A 191 -8.39 12.64 -12.81
C LEU A 191 -7.82 12.43 -14.22
N ARG A 192 -7.75 13.50 -15.05
CA ARG A 192 -7.14 13.44 -16.39
C ARG A 192 -5.67 12.99 -16.32
N ASN A 193 -4.88 13.58 -15.42
CA ASN A 193 -3.46 13.26 -15.28
C ASN A 193 -3.23 11.81 -14.85
N VAL A 194 -4.05 11.28 -13.95
CA VAL A 194 -3.99 9.85 -13.57
C VAL A 194 -4.33 8.95 -14.77
N HIS A 195 -5.41 9.26 -15.50
CA HIS A 195 -5.82 8.47 -16.67
C HIS A 195 -4.88 8.60 -17.85
N GLU A 196 -4.16 9.71 -17.99
CA GLU A 196 -3.10 9.87 -19.00
C GLU A 196 -1.97 8.87 -18.78
N ILE A 197 -1.58 8.66 -17.52
CA ILE A 197 -0.53 7.71 -17.16
C ILE A 197 -1.03 6.26 -17.16
N ARG A 198 -2.22 6.01 -16.65
CA ARG A 198 -2.81 4.66 -16.55
C ARG A 198 -4.26 4.69 -17.04
N PRO A 199 -4.51 4.54 -18.33
CA PRO A 199 -5.88 4.51 -18.88
C PRO A 199 -6.73 3.42 -18.24
N GLY A 200 -7.93 3.79 -17.79
CA GLY A 200 -8.89 2.85 -17.21
C GLY A 200 -8.64 2.43 -15.76
N ILE A 201 -7.63 2.97 -15.09
CA ILE A 201 -7.42 2.73 -13.64
C ILE A 201 -8.64 3.22 -12.85
N ARG A 202 -9.09 2.42 -11.86
CA ARG A 202 -10.13 2.88 -10.92
C ARG A 202 -9.54 3.91 -9.96
N ILE A 203 -10.25 5.02 -9.80
CA ILE A 203 -9.86 6.11 -8.89
C ILE A 203 -10.92 6.23 -7.80
N PHE A 204 -10.48 6.26 -6.55
CA PHE A 204 -11.32 6.46 -5.37
C PHE A 204 -10.99 7.80 -4.74
N GLU A 205 -11.98 8.62 -4.52
CA GLU A 205 -11.86 9.92 -3.87
C GLU A 205 -12.34 9.79 -2.44
N THR A 206 -11.42 9.97 -1.46
CA THR A 206 -11.70 9.58 -0.08
C THR A 206 -11.30 10.65 0.95
N SER A 207 -12.02 10.68 2.05
CA SER A 207 -11.61 11.36 3.27
C SER A 207 -11.65 10.41 4.46
N ALA A 208 -10.50 10.07 5.01
CA ALA A 208 -10.43 9.28 6.23
C ALA A 208 -11.06 10.00 7.43
N LYS A 209 -11.09 11.34 7.42
CA LYS A 209 -11.67 12.17 8.47
C LYS A 209 -13.18 12.11 8.47
N THR A 210 -13.82 12.35 7.32
CA THR A 210 -15.29 12.40 7.22
C THR A 210 -15.92 11.06 6.90
N GLY A 211 -15.16 10.14 6.28
CA GLY A 211 -15.63 8.85 5.79
C GLY A 211 -16.17 8.91 4.35
N ALA A 212 -16.13 10.07 3.70
CA ALA A 212 -16.55 10.21 2.30
C ALA A 212 -15.74 9.27 1.40
N GLY A 213 -16.38 8.63 0.42
CA GLY A 213 -15.77 7.71 -0.56
C GLY A 213 -15.29 6.37 0.00
N MET A 214 -15.28 6.16 1.33
CA MET A 214 -14.80 4.91 1.93
C MET A 214 -15.70 3.70 1.61
N ALA A 215 -16.99 3.91 1.42
CA ALA A 215 -17.91 2.83 1.07
C ALA A 215 -17.61 2.22 -0.30
N GLU A 216 -17.31 3.06 -1.29
CA GLU A 216 -16.94 2.63 -2.65
C GLU A 216 -15.59 1.88 -2.65
N TRP A 217 -14.63 2.37 -1.87
CA TRP A 217 -13.36 1.69 -1.66
C TRP A 217 -13.54 0.29 -1.07
N LEU A 218 -14.35 0.15 -0.02
CA LEU A 218 -14.61 -1.15 0.61
C LEU A 218 -15.38 -2.11 -0.32
N ALA A 219 -16.33 -1.60 -1.10
CA ALA A 219 -17.02 -2.40 -2.11
C ALA A 219 -16.05 -2.94 -3.17
N TYR A 220 -15.09 -2.13 -3.61
CA TYR A 220 -14.02 -2.56 -4.52
C TYR A 220 -13.18 -3.69 -3.92
N LEU A 221 -12.81 -3.59 -2.65
CA LEU A 221 -12.05 -4.65 -1.98
C LEU A 221 -12.85 -5.97 -1.97
N GLU A 222 -14.13 -5.90 -1.62
CA GLU A 222 -15.02 -7.07 -1.58
C GLU A 222 -15.22 -7.70 -2.97
N GLU A 223 -15.40 -6.88 -4.00
CA GLU A 223 -15.50 -7.31 -5.41
C GLU A 223 -14.23 -8.03 -5.84
N THR A 224 -13.07 -7.40 -5.60
CA THR A 224 -11.78 -7.94 -6.02
C THR A 224 -11.43 -9.25 -5.33
N ARG A 225 -11.81 -9.41 -4.06
CA ARG A 225 -11.59 -10.65 -3.32
C ARG A 225 -12.43 -11.81 -3.87
N LYS A 226 -13.65 -11.54 -4.34
CA LYS A 226 -14.54 -12.58 -4.90
C LYS A 226 -14.12 -13.07 -6.28
N THR A 227 -13.39 -12.24 -7.02
CA THR A 227 -12.95 -12.54 -8.39
C THR A 227 -11.56 -13.16 -8.48
N GLY A 228 -10.91 -13.38 -7.41
CA GLY A 228 -9.58 -13.95 -7.25
C GLY A 228 -9.52 -15.18 -6.45
#